data_ad4ea161d3ca92921b51738cfd831023
#
_entry.id   ad4ea161d3ca92921b51738cfd831023
#
_cell.length_a   1.000
_cell.length_b   1.000
_cell.length_c   1.000
_cell.angle_alpha   90.00
_cell.angle_beta   90.00
_cell.angle_gamma   90.00
#
_symmetry.space_group_name_H-M   'P 1'
#
loop_
_entity.id
_entity.type
_entity.pdbx_description
1 polymer ?
#
loop_
_entity_poly.entity_id
_entity_poly.type
_entity_poly.pdbx_seq_one_letter_code
_entity_poly.pdbx_strand_id
1 'polypeptide(L)'
;MNIMISYHRLVRTFPKDGTLFLHIDDNELGYVIVLLDEIFGRDNRVNIVTFKQGSATGHKAINPGLVTVTNYLLVYAKNKKEWSPKRLFTARERDDRYSQFIYNYEDGYTSWDYKTLSSAFSETLGMKPAEAKKKLGEKYEKELNDFVLKNPERVIRTARPDYSSVGQSVRDVIDLSQKDPNTVFLLKRDGYSDMYFKKGERILFYKDKLKMVDGELVAGEPLTNLWNDILSNNLHKEGGVKFPKGKKPEGLIKRVLELCTTEGDFVLDSFSGSGTTVAVAHKMNRRWIAIELGEQALTHIQPRLKNVITGRDQDGISKSVNWQGGGGFRYLRLAPSLLKKDDWGNWVINKEYNAEMLAEAVCKHMGFTYAPSQTQFWNHGYSTETDYIYVTTGSLAYEQLKRISEEVGSERTLLICCKAFMAEGADLPNLTLKKIPKVILNKCEWDHDDYSFTLNVLPEEQDEEWADDDSEE
;
A
#
# COMPACT_ATOMS: atom_id res chain seq x y z
N MET A 1 -20.95 4.88 11.15
CA MET A 1 -20.51 5.46 12.44
C MET A 1 -19.17 4.87 12.91
N ASN A 2 -19.02 3.55 13.04
CA ASN A 2 -17.75 2.94 13.49
C ASN A 2 -16.53 3.19 12.59
N ILE A 3 -16.70 3.36 11.29
CA ILE A 3 -15.63 3.60 10.32
C ILE A 3 -14.98 4.97 10.56
N MET A 4 -15.78 6.00 10.82
CA MET A 4 -15.31 7.38 11.01
C MET A 4 -14.36 7.51 12.21
N ILE A 5 -14.75 6.93 13.35
CA ILE A 5 -13.94 6.94 14.58
C ILE A 5 -12.64 6.17 14.38
N SER A 6 -12.71 5.04 13.70
CA SER A 6 -11.54 4.22 13.38
C SER A 6 -10.53 4.99 12.53
N TYR A 7 -10.95 5.70 11.50
CA TYR A 7 -10.05 6.48 10.66
C TYR A 7 -9.48 7.72 11.37
N HIS A 8 -10.26 8.41 12.22
CA HIS A 8 -9.75 9.55 12.98
C HIS A 8 -8.63 9.14 13.96
N ARG A 9 -8.76 8.00 14.62
CA ARG A 9 -7.71 7.42 15.46
C ARG A 9 -6.53 6.92 14.64
N LEU A 10 -6.80 6.25 13.52
CA LEU A 10 -5.78 5.72 12.63
C LEU A 10 -4.86 6.81 12.08
N VAL A 11 -5.41 7.95 11.68
CA VAL A 11 -4.62 9.09 11.18
C VAL A 11 -3.60 9.61 12.20
N ARG A 12 -3.93 9.54 13.50
CA ARG A 12 -2.99 9.96 14.56
C ARG A 12 -1.75 9.06 14.60
N THR A 13 -1.88 7.78 14.24
CA THR A 13 -0.77 6.82 14.23
C THR A 13 0.11 6.90 12.98
N PHE A 14 -0.36 7.54 11.91
CA PHE A 14 0.44 7.68 10.69
C PHE A 14 1.68 8.54 10.94
N PRO A 15 2.83 8.17 10.37
CA PRO A 15 3.97 9.09 10.24
C PRO A 15 3.54 10.30 9.40
N LYS A 16 4.32 11.37 9.40
CA LYS A 16 3.96 12.63 8.71
C LYS A 16 3.84 12.47 7.20
N ASP A 17 4.61 11.59 6.61
CA ASP A 17 4.59 11.17 5.19
C ASP A 17 3.63 10.01 4.90
N GLY A 18 2.91 9.53 5.92
CA GLY A 18 1.95 8.43 5.79
C GLY A 18 0.84 8.72 4.80
N THR A 19 0.42 7.69 4.07
CA THR A 19 -0.56 7.79 2.97
C THR A 19 -1.69 6.82 3.16
N LEU A 20 -2.93 7.29 2.99
CA LEU A 20 -4.13 6.46 2.89
C LEU A 20 -4.47 6.24 1.42
N PHE A 21 -4.70 4.97 1.07
CA PHE A 21 -5.38 4.58 -0.16
C PHE A 21 -6.69 3.90 0.20
N LEU A 22 -7.79 4.46 -0.24
CA LEU A 22 -9.12 3.89 -0.01
C LEU A 22 -9.77 3.56 -1.34
N HIS A 23 -10.07 2.28 -1.55
CA HIS A 23 -10.80 1.81 -2.70
C HIS A 23 -12.30 1.88 -2.46
N ILE A 24 -13.03 2.45 -3.43
CA ILE A 24 -14.48 2.61 -3.36
C ILE A 24 -15.09 2.55 -4.77
N ASP A 25 -16.36 2.19 -4.87
CA ASP A 25 -17.15 2.31 -6.09
C ASP A 25 -17.84 3.69 -6.20
N ASP A 26 -18.65 3.88 -7.20
CA ASP A 26 -19.35 5.14 -7.48
C ASP A 26 -20.48 5.44 -6.49
N ASN A 27 -21.08 4.42 -5.86
CA ASN A 27 -22.23 4.59 -4.96
C ASN A 27 -21.87 5.46 -3.74
N GLU A 28 -20.75 5.17 -3.09
CA GLU A 28 -20.34 5.82 -1.85
C GLU A 28 -19.23 6.89 -2.05
N LEU A 29 -18.74 7.05 -3.28
CA LEU A 29 -17.59 7.92 -3.59
C LEU A 29 -17.75 9.33 -3.02
N GLY A 30 -18.89 9.96 -3.22
CA GLY A 30 -19.13 11.34 -2.80
C GLY A 30 -19.12 11.49 -1.28
N TYR A 31 -19.78 10.59 -0.57
CA TYR A 31 -19.84 10.60 0.90
C TYR A 31 -18.48 10.36 1.54
N VAL A 32 -17.73 9.42 0.99
CA VAL A 32 -16.39 9.08 1.50
C VAL A 32 -15.39 10.20 1.24
N ILE A 33 -15.50 10.94 0.13
CA ILE A 33 -14.65 12.13 -0.12
C ILE A 33 -14.89 13.17 0.96
N VAL A 34 -16.16 13.49 1.27
CA VAL A 34 -16.50 14.47 2.31
C VAL A 34 -15.95 14.03 3.66
N LEU A 35 -16.16 12.77 4.02
CA LEU A 35 -15.67 12.20 5.27
C LEU A 35 -14.13 12.28 5.39
N LEU A 36 -13.41 11.92 4.33
CA LEU A 36 -11.95 11.97 4.35
C LEU A 36 -11.41 13.40 4.30
N ASP A 37 -12.11 14.34 3.64
CA ASP A 37 -11.78 15.76 3.68
C ASP A 37 -11.93 16.33 5.12
N GLU A 38 -12.89 15.86 5.91
CA GLU A 38 -13.04 16.23 7.32
C GLU A 38 -11.92 15.66 8.19
N ILE A 39 -11.54 14.39 7.96
CA ILE A 39 -10.54 13.67 8.78
C ILE A 39 -9.11 14.16 8.48
N PHE A 40 -8.75 14.24 7.21
CA PHE A 40 -7.39 14.56 6.76
C PHE A 40 -7.17 16.04 6.47
N GLY A 41 -8.24 16.78 6.20
CA GLY A 41 -8.22 18.10 5.60
C GLY A 41 -8.17 18.01 4.07
N ARG A 42 -8.99 18.81 3.38
CA ARG A 42 -9.11 18.81 1.91
C ARG A 42 -7.79 19.06 1.19
N ASP A 43 -6.90 19.87 1.76
CA ASP A 43 -5.60 20.20 1.18
C ASP A 43 -4.65 18.99 1.16
N ASN A 44 -4.91 17.99 2.00
CA ASN A 44 -4.16 16.74 2.06
C ASN A 44 -4.69 15.67 1.11
N ARG A 45 -5.78 15.93 0.40
CA ARG A 45 -6.21 15.08 -0.70
C ARG A 45 -5.20 15.18 -1.85
N VAL A 46 -4.54 14.06 -2.14
CA VAL A 46 -3.51 13.99 -3.18
C VAL A 46 -4.14 13.84 -4.54
N ASN A 47 -4.99 12.81 -4.71
CA ASN A 47 -5.64 12.50 -5.99
C ASN A 47 -6.88 11.62 -5.81
N ILE A 48 -7.66 11.53 -6.87
CA ILE A 48 -8.69 10.53 -7.09
C ILE A 48 -8.27 9.77 -8.34
N VAL A 49 -7.91 8.51 -8.19
CA VAL A 49 -7.51 7.64 -9.29
C VAL A 49 -8.72 6.85 -9.76
N THR A 50 -9.00 6.89 -11.04
CA THR A 50 -10.01 6.05 -11.69
C THR A 50 -9.30 4.84 -12.29
N PHE A 51 -9.73 3.61 -11.96
CA PHE A 51 -9.17 2.43 -12.59
C PHE A 51 -10.25 1.53 -13.18
N LYS A 52 -9.89 0.86 -14.28
CA LYS A 52 -10.78 -0.05 -14.97
C LYS A 52 -10.85 -1.38 -14.23
N GLN A 53 -11.99 -1.67 -13.61
CA GLN A 53 -12.21 -2.91 -12.88
C GLN A 53 -12.76 -4.04 -13.76
N GLY A 54 -13.47 -3.73 -14.80
CA GLY A 54 -14.13 -4.73 -15.64
C GLY A 54 -14.26 -4.32 -17.10
N SER A 55 -14.96 -5.14 -17.87
CA SER A 55 -15.30 -4.87 -19.26
C SER A 55 -16.82 -4.91 -19.45
N ALA A 56 -17.33 -4.19 -20.46
CA ALA A 56 -18.73 -4.20 -20.84
C ALA A 56 -19.05 -5.45 -21.69
N THR A 57 -18.82 -6.65 -21.10
CA THR A 57 -19.06 -7.96 -21.76
C THR A 57 -19.95 -8.84 -20.89
N GLY A 58 -20.50 -9.90 -21.46
CA GLY A 58 -21.44 -10.82 -20.77
C GLY A 58 -22.73 -10.11 -20.34
N HIS A 59 -23.27 -10.45 -19.19
CA HIS A 59 -24.53 -9.88 -18.66
C HIS A 59 -24.50 -8.35 -18.55
N LYS A 60 -23.36 -7.74 -18.32
CA LYS A 60 -23.23 -6.27 -18.28
C LYS A 60 -23.53 -5.60 -19.62
N ALA A 61 -23.35 -6.29 -20.76
CA ALA A 61 -23.63 -5.76 -22.08
C ALA A 61 -25.13 -5.64 -22.40
N ILE A 62 -25.97 -6.30 -21.60
CA ILE A 62 -27.45 -6.31 -21.77
C ILE A 62 -28.07 -5.07 -21.12
N ASN A 63 -27.34 -4.38 -20.23
CA ASN A 63 -27.84 -3.19 -19.55
C ASN A 63 -28.16 -2.08 -20.56
N PRO A 64 -29.39 -1.54 -20.60
CA PRO A 64 -29.82 -0.54 -21.58
C PRO A 64 -29.21 0.85 -21.37
N GLY A 65 -28.49 1.08 -20.24
CA GLY A 65 -27.89 2.36 -19.90
C GLY A 65 -26.36 2.37 -20.07
N LEU A 66 -25.70 3.20 -19.27
CA LEU A 66 -24.25 3.25 -19.18
C LEU A 66 -23.74 2.09 -18.31
N VAL A 67 -22.78 1.33 -18.83
CA VAL A 67 -22.18 0.20 -18.12
C VAL A 67 -21.02 0.69 -17.25
N THR A 68 -21.15 0.58 -15.92
CA THR A 68 -20.07 0.90 -14.99
C THR A 68 -18.97 -0.15 -15.09
N VAL A 69 -17.77 0.28 -15.46
CA VAL A 69 -16.57 -0.56 -15.61
C VAL A 69 -15.40 -0.05 -14.78
N THR A 70 -15.60 1.01 -14.00
CA THR A 70 -14.55 1.69 -13.24
C THR A 70 -14.85 1.68 -11.75
N ASN A 71 -13.79 1.72 -10.96
CA ASN A 71 -13.80 2.02 -9.54
C ASN A 71 -12.76 3.10 -9.24
N TYR A 72 -12.69 3.54 -7.99
CA TYR A 72 -11.89 4.68 -7.58
C TYR A 72 -10.93 4.31 -6.45
N LEU A 73 -9.76 4.96 -6.46
CA LEU A 73 -8.85 5.00 -5.32
C LEU A 73 -8.75 6.44 -4.85
N LEU A 74 -9.18 6.71 -3.64
CA LEU A 74 -8.96 7.98 -2.97
C LEU A 74 -7.59 7.97 -2.32
N VAL A 75 -6.77 8.97 -2.60
CA VAL A 75 -5.40 9.10 -2.09
C VAL A 75 -5.29 10.33 -1.22
N TYR A 76 -5.00 10.11 0.07
CA TYR A 76 -4.79 11.17 1.05
C TYR A 76 -3.43 10.99 1.72
N ALA A 77 -2.67 12.07 1.83
CA ALA A 77 -1.49 12.12 2.68
C ALA A 77 -1.85 12.64 4.07
N LYS A 78 -1.14 12.21 5.11
CA LYS A 78 -1.27 12.85 6.43
C LYS A 78 -0.84 14.31 6.39
N ASN A 79 0.26 14.59 5.69
CA ASN A 79 0.73 15.92 5.37
C ASN A 79 1.27 15.96 3.93
N LYS A 80 0.51 16.55 3.03
CA LYS A 80 0.87 16.60 1.60
C LYS A 80 2.18 17.35 1.33
N LYS A 81 2.60 18.26 2.20
CA LYS A 81 3.88 18.98 2.06
C LYS A 81 5.09 18.09 2.34
N GLU A 82 4.92 17.06 3.16
CA GLU A 82 5.96 16.10 3.50
C GLU A 82 5.84 14.81 2.67
N TRP A 83 4.77 14.67 1.86
CA TRP A 83 4.55 13.51 1.02
C TRP A 83 5.52 13.48 -0.15
N SER A 84 6.31 12.42 -0.24
CA SER A 84 7.35 12.24 -1.27
C SER A 84 7.15 10.93 -2.02
N PRO A 85 6.25 10.89 -3.00
CA PRO A 85 5.99 9.67 -3.77
C PRO A 85 7.13 9.36 -4.73
N LYS A 86 7.31 8.07 -5.02
CA LYS A 86 8.18 7.65 -6.10
C LYS A 86 7.53 7.94 -7.45
N ARG A 87 8.32 8.44 -8.39
CA ARG A 87 7.84 8.64 -9.75
C ARG A 87 7.76 7.31 -10.48
N LEU A 88 6.55 6.85 -10.74
CA LEU A 88 6.29 5.62 -11.48
C LEU A 88 5.98 5.91 -12.96
N PHE A 89 6.15 4.87 -13.75
CA PHE A 89 5.89 4.90 -15.19
C PHE A 89 5.05 3.68 -15.59
N THR A 90 4.25 3.84 -16.63
CA THR A 90 3.55 2.74 -17.30
C THR A 90 4.16 2.48 -18.66
N ALA A 91 4.16 1.23 -19.08
CA ALA A 91 4.60 0.86 -20.42
C ALA A 91 3.61 1.42 -21.46
N ARG A 92 4.14 1.86 -22.58
CA ARG A 92 3.37 2.31 -23.72
C ARG A 92 3.93 1.74 -25.01
N GLU A 93 3.12 1.74 -26.04
CA GLU A 93 3.57 1.43 -27.39
C GLU A 93 4.62 2.44 -27.85
N ARG A 94 5.44 2.02 -28.82
CA ARG A 94 6.46 2.87 -29.43
C ARG A 94 5.82 4.15 -30.01
N ASP A 95 6.41 5.29 -29.69
CA ASP A 95 6.00 6.57 -30.26
C ASP A 95 6.52 6.69 -31.70
N ASP A 96 5.64 6.56 -32.68
CA ASP A 96 5.95 6.56 -34.10
C ASP A 96 6.58 7.85 -34.62
N ARG A 97 6.48 8.93 -33.84
CA ARG A 97 7.18 10.19 -34.16
C ARG A 97 8.69 10.04 -34.12
N TYR A 98 9.23 9.03 -33.40
CA TYR A 98 10.64 8.67 -33.45
C TYR A 98 10.91 7.83 -34.70
N SER A 99 11.01 8.52 -35.83
CA SER A 99 11.06 7.93 -37.18
C SER A 99 12.39 8.13 -37.90
N GLN A 100 13.38 8.68 -37.22
CA GLN A 100 14.70 8.95 -37.76
C GLN A 100 15.77 8.16 -37.02
N PHE A 101 16.88 7.87 -37.73
CA PHE A 101 18.01 7.11 -37.21
C PHE A 101 19.32 7.78 -37.57
N ILE A 102 20.18 8.07 -36.62
CA ILE A 102 21.53 8.62 -36.82
C ILE A 102 22.42 7.48 -37.30
N TYR A 103 22.78 7.49 -38.60
CA TYR A 103 23.57 6.40 -39.17
C TYR A 103 25.07 6.53 -38.90
N ASN A 104 25.57 7.76 -38.73
CA ASN A 104 26.98 8.11 -38.46
C ASN A 104 27.20 8.59 -37.00
N TYR A 105 26.58 7.93 -36.05
CA TYR A 105 26.59 8.32 -34.64
C TYR A 105 28.02 8.42 -34.06
N GLU A 106 28.93 7.57 -34.51
CA GLU A 106 30.30 7.48 -34.03
C GLU A 106 31.21 8.64 -34.52
N ASP A 107 30.78 9.36 -35.54
CA ASP A 107 31.60 10.46 -36.14
C ASP A 107 31.58 11.75 -35.33
N GLY A 108 30.88 11.74 -34.17
CA GLY A 108 30.69 12.90 -33.31
C GLY A 108 29.49 13.77 -33.70
N TYR A 109 28.93 14.44 -32.68
CA TYR A 109 27.60 15.09 -32.80
C TYR A 109 27.55 16.21 -33.85
N THR A 110 28.64 16.91 -34.11
CA THR A 110 28.69 18.02 -35.08
C THR A 110 28.41 17.58 -36.51
N SER A 111 28.71 16.31 -36.79
CA SER A 111 28.54 15.71 -38.13
C SER A 111 27.34 14.78 -38.27
N TRP A 112 26.54 14.61 -37.19
CA TRP A 112 25.38 13.68 -37.24
C TRP A 112 24.45 14.00 -38.39
N ASP A 113 24.13 12.95 -39.11
CA ASP A 113 23.10 12.98 -40.17
C ASP A 113 22.16 11.77 -40.01
N TYR A 114 20.97 11.87 -40.54
CA TYR A 114 19.92 10.90 -40.28
C TYR A 114 19.23 10.41 -41.57
N LYS A 115 18.84 9.16 -41.53
CA LYS A 115 17.94 8.53 -42.47
C LYS A 115 16.64 8.07 -41.77
N THR A 116 15.66 7.65 -42.52
CA THR A 116 14.43 7.13 -41.92
C THR A 116 14.71 5.87 -41.14
N LEU A 117 14.01 5.68 -40.01
CA LEU A 117 14.13 4.51 -39.17
C LEU A 117 13.84 3.21 -39.96
N SER A 118 12.84 3.24 -40.83
CA SER A 118 12.49 2.10 -41.71
C SER A 118 13.63 1.74 -42.66
N SER A 119 14.35 2.73 -43.23
CA SER A 119 15.52 2.48 -44.08
C SER A 119 16.65 1.85 -43.25
N ALA A 120 16.96 2.43 -42.09
CA ALA A 120 18.00 1.90 -41.20
C ALA A 120 17.72 0.44 -40.81
N PHE A 121 16.50 0.13 -40.41
CA PHE A 121 16.09 -1.23 -40.04
C PHE A 121 16.19 -2.17 -41.24
N SER A 122 15.66 -1.78 -42.40
CA SER A 122 15.63 -2.64 -43.61
C SER A 122 17.02 -2.95 -44.15
N GLU A 123 17.98 -2.01 -44.02
CA GLU A 123 19.39 -2.24 -44.35
C GLU A 123 20.00 -3.37 -43.55
N THR A 124 19.65 -3.52 -42.24
CA THR A 124 20.13 -4.65 -41.41
C THR A 124 19.64 -6.00 -41.93
N LEU A 125 18.56 -5.99 -42.68
CA LEU A 125 17.98 -7.19 -43.33
C LEU A 125 18.45 -7.39 -44.78
N GLY A 126 19.27 -6.46 -45.30
CA GLY A 126 19.70 -6.48 -46.69
C GLY A 126 18.58 -6.24 -47.71
N MET A 127 17.55 -5.48 -47.35
CA MET A 127 16.32 -5.28 -48.12
C MET A 127 15.93 -3.81 -48.24
N LYS A 128 15.05 -3.48 -49.17
CA LYS A 128 14.35 -2.20 -49.22
C LYS A 128 13.20 -2.18 -48.18
N PRO A 129 12.79 -0.99 -47.69
CA PRO A 129 11.72 -0.89 -46.67
C PRO A 129 10.41 -1.57 -47.05
N ALA A 130 9.96 -1.43 -48.31
CA ALA A 130 8.73 -2.07 -48.77
C ALA A 130 8.82 -3.61 -48.83
N GLU A 131 10.00 -4.14 -49.15
CA GLU A 131 10.27 -5.59 -49.20
C GLU A 131 10.33 -6.17 -47.76
N ALA A 132 11.01 -5.46 -46.83
CA ALA A 132 11.07 -5.85 -45.44
C ALA A 132 9.67 -5.91 -44.81
N LYS A 133 8.85 -4.89 -45.02
CA LYS A 133 7.46 -4.84 -44.52
C LYS A 133 6.60 -5.98 -45.10
N LYS A 134 6.72 -6.25 -46.41
CA LYS A 134 6.00 -7.36 -47.08
C LYS A 134 6.46 -8.73 -46.55
N LYS A 135 7.77 -8.93 -46.36
CA LYS A 135 8.35 -10.20 -45.96
C LYS A 135 8.03 -10.53 -44.49
N LEU A 136 8.09 -9.55 -43.60
CA LEU A 136 7.84 -9.74 -42.15
C LEU A 136 6.34 -9.74 -41.83
N GLY A 137 5.49 -9.10 -42.65
CA GLY A 137 4.05 -9.01 -42.37
C GLY A 137 3.74 -8.50 -40.98
N GLU A 138 2.95 -9.26 -40.22
CA GLU A 138 2.55 -8.92 -38.84
C GLU A 138 3.73 -8.83 -37.84
N LYS A 139 4.86 -9.45 -38.12
CA LYS A 139 6.06 -9.40 -37.28
C LYS A 139 6.86 -8.11 -37.46
N TYR A 140 6.58 -7.31 -38.51
CA TYR A 140 7.37 -6.14 -38.85
C TYR A 140 7.49 -5.14 -37.68
N GLU A 141 6.39 -4.78 -37.04
CA GLU A 141 6.38 -3.81 -35.96
C GLU A 141 7.12 -4.33 -34.73
N LYS A 142 7.03 -5.62 -34.43
CA LYS A 142 7.78 -6.23 -33.35
C LYS A 142 9.28 -6.19 -33.57
N GLU A 143 9.73 -6.63 -34.77
CA GLU A 143 11.15 -6.64 -35.12
C GLU A 143 11.73 -5.22 -35.19
N LEU A 144 10.94 -4.26 -35.71
CA LEU A 144 11.31 -2.86 -35.72
C LEU A 144 11.45 -2.31 -34.30
N ASN A 145 10.54 -2.68 -33.40
CA ASN A 145 10.62 -2.27 -32.00
C ASN A 145 11.86 -2.85 -31.30
N ASP A 146 12.17 -4.13 -31.55
CA ASP A 146 13.39 -4.76 -31.04
C ASP A 146 14.67 -4.08 -31.57
N PHE A 147 14.67 -3.64 -32.83
CA PHE A 147 15.75 -2.85 -33.41
C PHE A 147 15.90 -1.49 -32.71
N VAL A 148 14.77 -0.81 -32.43
CA VAL A 148 14.77 0.47 -31.70
C VAL A 148 15.31 0.30 -30.28
N LEU A 149 14.90 -0.76 -29.56
CA LEU A 149 15.37 -1.04 -28.22
C LEU A 149 16.87 -1.39 -28.17
N LYS A 150 17.41 -1.94 -29.24
CA LYS A 150 18.87 -2.20 -29.38
C LYS A 150 19.68 -0.97 -29.72
N ASN A 151 19.06 0.08 -30.25
CA ASN A 151 19.72 1.29 -30.74
C ASN A 151 19.08 2.60 -30.23
N PRO A 152 18.70 2.72 -28.95
CA PRO A 152 17.85 3.81 -28.48
C PRO A 152 18.53 5.18 -28.52
N GLU A 153 19.87 5.23 -28.50
CA GLU A 153 20.69 6.44 -28.61
C GLU A 153 20.79 6.97 -30.03
N ARG A 154 20.51 6.12 -31.04
CA ARG A 154 20.53 6.47 -32.47
C ARG A 154 19.16 6.81 -33.04
N VAL A 155 18.11 6.32 -32.36
CA VAL A 155 16.72 6.58 -32.78
C VAL A 155 16.27 7.91 -32.23
N ILE A 156 15.85 8.80 -33.13
CA ILE A 156 15.53 10.18 -32.80
C ILE A 156 14.25 10.66 -33.45
N ARG A 157 13.78 11.78 -32.92
CA ARG A 157 12.86 12.70 -33.62
C ARG A 157 13.36 14.12 -33.46
N THR A 158 13.01 14.97 -34.39
CA THR A 158 13.17 16.41 -34.25
C THR A 158 11.88 17.06 -33.78
N ALA A 159 11.97 18.15 -33.06
CA ALA A 159 10.84 18.94 -32.61
C ALA A 159 11.24 20.41 -32.59
N ARG A 160 10.37 21.27 -33.12
CA ARG A 160 10.55 22.72 -33.05
C ARG A 160 10.11 23.23 -31.69
N PRO A 161 11.03 23.80 -30.87
CA PRO A 161 10.64 24.42 -29.62
C PRO A 161 9.79 25.66 -29.87
N ASP A 162 8.88 25.97 -28.95
CA ASP A 162 8.21 27.26 -28.97
C ASP A 162 9.22 28.34 -28.57
N TYR A 163 9.66 29.13 -29.55
CA TYR A 163 10.68 30.16 -29.39
C TYR A 163 10.34 31.20 -28.33
N SER A 164 9.04 31.50 -28.12
CA SER A 164 8.58 32.48 -27.14
C SER A 164 8.70 31.96 -25.70
N SER A 165 8.58 30.66 -25.49
CA SER A 165 8.54 30.01 -24.18
C SER A 165 9.90 29.52 -23.67
N VAL A 166 10.96 29.54 -24.52
CA VAL A 166 12.30 29.09 -24.12
C VAL A 166 13.19 30.23 -23.67
N GLY A 167 14.19 29.90 -22.81
CA GLY A 167 15.17 30.84 -22.30
C GLY A 167 16.16 31.32 -23.38
N GLN A 168 16.89 32.44 -23.12
CA GLN A 168 17.77 33.08 -24.09
C GLN A 168 18.83 32.12 -24.63
N SER A 169 19.50 31.35 -23.78
CA SER A 169 20.54 30.39 -24.21
C SER A 169 20.02 29.34 -25.21
N VAL A 170 18.76 28.93 -25.08
CA VAL A 170 18.12 28.01 -26.04
C VAL A 170 17.83 28.73 -27.35
N ARG A 171 17.34 29.98 -27.31
CA ARG A 171 17.11 30.82 -28.52
C ARG A 171 18.37 31.00 -29.32
N ASP A 172 19.47 31.37 -28.65
CA ASP A 172 20.77 31.60 -29.30
C ASP A 172 21.24 30.35 -30.07
N VAL A 173 21.07 29.16 -29.51
CA VAL A 173 21.44 27.91 -30.17
C VAL A 173 20.46 27.53 -31.30
N ILE A 174 19.17 27.82 -31.15
CA ILE A 174 18.18 27.66 -32.23
C ILE A 174 18.62 28.52 -33.42
N ASP A 175 18.93 29.79 -33.20
CA ASP A 175 19.31 30.74 -34.24
C ASP A 175 20.64 30.37 -34.92
N LEU A 176 21.62 29.89 -34.15
CA LEU A 176 22.85 29.34 -34.68
C LEU A 176 22.62 28.14 -35.59
N SER A 177 21.77 27.20 -35.13
CA SER A 177 21.46 25.98 -35.90
C SER A 177 20.62 26.23 -37.16
N GLN A 178 19.91 27.37 -37.24
CA GLN A 178 19.22 27.81 -38.44
C GLN A 178 20.18 28.43 -39.46
N LYS A 179 21.21 29.16 -38.95
CA LYS A 179 22.23 29.78 -39.81
C LYS A 179 23.15 28.73 -40.46
N ASP A 180 23.47 27.66 -39.72
CA ASP A 180 24.23 26.52 -40.25
C ASP A 180 23.42 25.23 -40.12
N PRO A 181 22.60 24.91 -41.12
CA PRO A 181 21.64 23.77 -41.06
C PRO A 181 22.31 22.40 -41.18
N ASN A 182 23.59 22.34 -41.51
CA ASN A 182 24.33 21.08 -41.69
C ASN A 182 25.01 20.62 -40.38
N THR A 183 25.27 21.55 -39.48
CA THR A 183 25.94 21.28 -38.22
C THR A 183 24.96 21.07 -37.09
N VAL A 184 25.25 20.10 -36.20
CA VAL A 184 24.52 19.91 -34.94
C VAL A 184 25.19 20.73 -33.85
N PHE A 185 24.41 21.54 -33.16
CA PHE A 185 24.85 22.40 -32.05
C PHE A 185 24.44 21.77 -30.72
N LEU A 186 25.35 21.79 -29.73
CA LEU A 186 25.17 21.29 -28.37
C LEU A 186 24.99 22.45 -27.40
N LEU A 187 23.92 22.44 -26.64
CA LEU A 187 23.73 23.27 -25.46
C LEU A 187 23.94 22.43 -24.20
N LYS A 188 25.08 22.67 -23.51
CA LYS A 188 25.35 22.11 -22.19
C LYS A 188 24.60 22.88 -21.11
N ARG A 189 24.09 22.18 -20.11
CA ARG A 189 23.31 22.76 -19.02
C ARG A 189 23.70 22.12 -17.69
N ASP A 190 24.15 22.91 -16.74
CA ASP A 190 24.50 22.40 -15.41
C ASP A 190 23.28 21.85 -14.70
N GLY A 191 23.38 20.62 -14.23
CA GLY A 191 22.31 19.92 -13.53
C GLY A 191 21.16 19.41 -14.42
N TYR A 192 21.24 19.56 -15.74
CA TYR A 192 20.23 19.09 -16.70
C TYR A 192 20.86 18.34 -17.87
N SER A 193 20.06 17.53 -18.56
CA SER A 193 20.52 16.84 -19.78
C SER A 193 20.88 17.83 -20.87
N ASP A 194 21.92 17.50 -21.62
CA ASP A 194 22.35 18.22 -22.81
C ASP A 194 21.25 18.29 -23.87
N MET A 195 21.23 19.39 -24.63
CA MET A 195 20.30 19.57 -25.73
C MET A 195 21.06 19.71 -27.05
N TYR A 196 20.61 18.98 -28.06
CA TYR A 196 21.17 19.03 -29.42
C TYR A 196 20.17 19.68 -30.37
N PHE A 197 20.66 20.54 -31.26
CA PHE A 197 19.87 21.30 -32.22
C PHE A 197 20.43 21.17 -33.63
N LYS A 198 19.58 20.99 -34.63
CA LYS A 198 19.91 21.05 -36.07
C LYS A 198 18.75 21.70 -36.80
N LYS A 199 19.03 22.63 -37.72
CA LYS A 199 18.01 23.32 -38.52
C LYS A 199 16.94 24.06 -37.73
N GLY A 200 17.28 24.57 -36.52
CA GLY A 200 16.33 25.21 -35.60
C GLY A 200 15.44 24.25 -34.83
N GLU A 201 15.62 22.95 -34.96
CA GLU A 201 14.86 21.94 -34.26
C GLU A 201 15.72 21.22 -33.21
N ARG A 202 15.11 20.88 -32.07
CA ARG A 202 15.73 20.07 -31.03
C ARG A 202 15.70 18.60 -31.43
N ILE A 203 16.83 17.91 -31.28
CA ILE A 203 16.92 16.45 -31.40
C ILE A 203 16.50 15.82 -30.09
N LEU A 204 15.54 14.91 -30.13
CA LEU A 204 15.04 14.13 -28.99
C LEU A 204 15.37 12.66 -29.21
N PHE A 205 16.03 12.04 -28.24
CA PHE A 205 16.48 10.65 -28.33
C PHE A 205 15.44 9.68 -27.74
N TYR A 206 15.30 8.53 -28.38
CA TYR A 206 14.39 7.49 -27.88
C TYR A 206 14.84 6.92 -26.53
N LYS A 207 16.14 6.86 -26.26
CA LYS A 207 16.71 6.45 -24.97
C LYS A 207 16.08 7.20 -23.79
N ASP A 208 15.73 8.47 -23.95
CA ASP A 208 15.12 9.28 -22.89
C ASP A 208 13.67 8.86 -22.55
N LYS A 209 13.04 8.14 -23.47
CA LYS A 209 11.71 7.54 -23.30
C LYS A 209 11.76 6.21 -22.56
N LEU A 210 12.90 5.55 -22.52
CA LEU A 210 13.02 4.24 -21.90
C LEU A 210 13.00 4.37 -20.38
N LYS A 211 12.19 3.53 -19.74
CA LYS A 211 12.02 3.43 -18.29
C LYS A 211 11.97 1.96 -17.91
N MET A 212 12.43 1.67 -16.71
CA MET A 212 12.23 0.35 -16.11
C MET A 212 10.79 0.24 -15.63
N VAL A 213 10.05 -0.70 -16.16
CA VAL A 213 8.67 -1.02 -15.76
C VAL A 213 8.60 -2.53 -15.57
N ASP A 214 8.24 -3.00 -14.38
CA ASP A 214 8.17 -4.42 -14.03
C ASP A 214 9.43 -5.24 -14.35
N GLY A 215 10.61 -4.61 -14.27
CA GLY A 215 11.91 -5.25 -14.54
C GLY A 215 12.33 -5.24 -16.01
N GLU A 216 11.52 -4.69 -16.90
CA GLU A 216 11.82 -4.57 -18.32
C GLU A 216 12.09 -3.11 -18.72
N LEU A 217 13.02 -2.92 -19.65
CA LEU A 217 13.32 -1.61 -20.22
C LEU A 217 12.38 -1.36 -21.41
N VAL A 218 11.38 -0.50 -21.22
CA VAL A 218 10.32 -0.21 -22.19
C VAL A 218 10.12 1.28 -22.40
N ALA A 219 9.43 1.66 -23.48
CA ALA A 219 8.94 3.02 -23.60
C ALA A 219 7.95 3.30 -22.46
N GLY A 220 8.27 4.30 -21.62
CA GLY A 220 7.50 4.63 -20.43
C GLY A 220 6.88 6.01 -20.51
N GLU A 221 5.66 6.13 -20.00
CA GLU A 221 5.03 7.41 -19.71
C GLU A 221 4.75 7.55 -18.20
N PRO A 222 4.79 8.78 -17.66
CA PRO A 222 4.50 8.98 -16.25
C PRO A 222 3.14 8.42 -15.89
N LEU A 223 3.06 7.75 -14.73
CA LEU A 223 1.81 7.24 -14.18
C LEU A 223 0.81 8.40 -14.02
N THR A 224 -0.39 8.23 -14.56
CA THR A 224 -1.50 9.19 -14.46
C THR A 224 -2.49 8.75 -13.39
N ASN A 225 -3.59 9.50 -13.25
CA ASN A 225 -4.71 9.12 -12.38
C ASN A 225 -5.79 8.29 -13.11
N LEU A 226 -5.53 7.87 -14.34
CA LEU A 226 -6.38 6.92 -15.07
C LEU A 226 -5.60 5.62 -15.29
N TRP A 227 -6.02 4.55 -14.60
CA TRP A 227 -5.39 3.23 -14.67
C TRP A 227 -6.29 2.25 -15.42
N ASN A 228 -5.99 2.02 -16.67
CA ASN A 228 -6.74 1.12 -17.55
C ASN A 228 -5.97 -0.14 -17.96
N ASP A 229 -4.74 -0.26 -17.48
CA ASP A 229 -3.78 -1.33 -17.78
C ASP A 229 -3.79 -2.47 -16.74
N ILE A 230 -4.48 -2.30 -15.60
CA ILE A 230 -4.63 -3.33 -14.57
C ILE A 230 -6.00 -3.98 -14.72
N LEU A 231 -6.01 -5.19 -15.27
CA LEU A 231 -7.26 -5.94 -15.47
C LEU A 231 -7.60 -6.77 -14.22
N SER A 232 -8.88 -6.77 -13.86
CA SER A 232 -9.43 -7.61 -12.78
C SER A 232 -9.90 -8.98 -13.28
N ASN A 233 -9.47 -9.41 -14.45
CA ASN A 233 -9.86 -10.70 -15.03
C ASN A 233 -9.01 -11.83 -14.45
N ASN A 234 -9.64 -13.00 -14.25
CA ASN A 234 -8.97 -14.22 -13.77
C ASN A 234 -8.31 -14.14 -12.38
N LEU A 235 -8.79 -13.26 -11.51
CA LEU A 235 -8.27 -13.10 -10.16
C LEU A 235 -8.39 -14.37 -9.29
N HIS A 236 -9.22 -15.34 -9.69
CA HIS A 236 -9.40 -16.58 -8.94
C HIS A 236 -8.11 -17.40 -8.78
N LYS A 237 -7.12 -17.24 -9.67
CA LYS A 237 -5.82 -17.91 -9.58
C LYS A 237 -4.89 -17.24 -8.57
N GLU A 238 -4.95 -15.91 -8.44
CA GLU A 238 -4.06 -15.19 -7.53
C GLU A 238 -4.24 -15.66 -6.08
N GLY A 239 -3.13 -16.03 -5.42
CA GLY A 239 -3.10 -16.43 -4.03
C GLY A 239 -3.79 -17.76 -3.70
N GLY A 240 -4.31 -18.50 -4.69
CA GLY A 240 -4.93 -19.81 -4.50
C GLY A 240 -6.24 -19.81 -3.68
N VAL A 241 -6.88 -18.66 -3.46
CA VAL A 241 -8.13 -18.53 -2.71
C VAL A 241 -9.25 -17.97 -3.58
N LYS A 242 -10.43 -18.58 -3.49
CA LYS A 242 -11.65 -18.10 -4.16
C LYS A 242 -12.32 -17.05 -3.26
N PHE A 243 -12.49 -15.84 -3.80
CA PHE A 243 -13.23 -14.78 -3.13
C PHE A 243 -14.19 -14.15 -4.15
N PRO A 244 -15.46 -14.50 -4.14
CA PRO A 244 -16.38 -14.26 -5.26
C PRO A 244 -16.57 -12.78 -5.61
N LYS A 245 -16.60 -11.91 -4.61
CA LYS A 245 -16.83 -10.47 -4.79
C LYS A 245 -15.75 -9.69 -4.04
N GLY A 246 -15.24 -8.62 -4.65
CA GLY A 246 -14.35 -7.68 -3.95
C GLY A 246 -12.85 -7.99 -3.98
N LYS A 247 -12.38 -9.16 -4.47
CA LYS A 247 -10.95 -9.46 -4.61
C LYS A 247 -10.28 -8.46 -5.56
N LYS A 248 -9.16 -7.88 -5.13
CA LYS A 248 -8.40 -6.92 -5.93
C LYS A 248 -7.19 -7.59 -6.59
N PRO A 249 -6.79 -7.12 -7.81
CA PRO A 249 -5.57 -7.61 -8.45
C PRO A 249 -4.33 -7.29 -7.62
N GLU A 250 -3.40 -8.21 -7.51
CA GLU A 250 -2.11 -7.96 -6.85
C GLU A 250 -1.32 -6.82 -7.52
N GLY A 251 -1.41 -6.68 -8.83
CA GLY A 251 -0.78 -5.58 -9.58
C GLY A 251 -1.27 -4.19 -9.17
N LEU A 252 -2.55 -4.05 -8.79
CA LEU A 252 -3.09 -2.80 -8.26
C LEU A 252 -2.42 -2.41 -6.94
N ILE A 253 -2.34 -3.36 -6.03
CA ILE A 253 -1.73 -3.14 -4.71
C ILE A 253 -0.22 -2.93 -4.84
N LYS A 254 0.46 -3.68 -5.72
CA LYS A 254 1.89 -3.46 -6.03
C LYS A 254 2.15 -2.02 -6.42
N ARG A 255 1.39 -1.48 -7.36
CA ARG A 255 1.52 -0.08 -7.83
C ARG A 255 1.31 0.93 -6.70
N VAL A 256 0.31 0.72 -5.86
CA VAL A 256 0.07 1.55 -4.65
C VAL A 256 1.29 1.52 -3.72
N LEU A 257 1.81 0.33 -3.40
CA LEU A 257 2.95 0.19 -2.49
C LEU A 257 4.25 0.74 -3.08
N GLU A 258 4.48 0.54 -4.38
CA GLU A 258 5.65 1.13 -5.07
C GLU A 258 5.64 2.66 -5.03
N LEU A 259 4.45 3.28 -5.14
CA LEU A 259 4.31 4.73 -5.15
C LEU A 259 4.73 5.38 -3.82
N CYS A 260 4.44 4.74 -2.68
CA CYS A 260 4.53 5.39 -1.37
C CYS A 260 5.31 4.62 -0.30
N THR A 261 5.89 3.45 -0.62
CA THR A 261 6.63 2.64 0.36
C THR A 261 7.97 2.16 -0.17
N THR A 262 8.86 1.79 0.77
CA THR A 262 10.12 1.06 0.55
C THR A 262 10.11 -0.27 1.29
N GLU A 263 11.11 -1.11 1.08
CA GLU A 263 11.29 -2.34 1.86
C GLU A 263 11.40 -2.03 3.35
N GLY A 264 10.73 -2.85 4.17
CA GLY A 264 10.70 -2.68 5.62
C GLY A 264 9.63 -1.72 6.15
N ASP A 265 9.00 -0.90 5.30
CA ASP A 265 7.91 -0.02 5.71
C ASP A 265 6.67 -0.79 6.15
N PHE A 266 5.84 -0.15 6.97
CA PHE A 266 4.58 -0.72 7.44
C PHE A 266 3.43 -0.47 6.48
N VAL A 267 2.66 -1.52 6.23
CA VAL A 267 1.40 -1.51 5.50
C VAL A 267 0.28 -1.99 6.44
N LEU A 268 -0.72 -1.17 6.66
CA LEU A 268 -1.91 -1.53 7.43
C LEU A 268 -3.10 -1.68 6.49
N ASP A 269 -3.75 -2.84 6.53
CA ASP A 269 -5.03 -3.09 5.89
C ASP A 269 -6.08 -3.42 6.95
N SER A 270 -6.97 -2.47 7.19
CA SER A 270 -8.01 -2.58 8.22
C SER A 270 -9.27 -3.33 7.76
N PHE A 271 -9.36 -3.69 6.47
CA PHE A 271 -10.47 -4.43 5.87
C PHE A 271 -9.93 -5.46 4.88
N SER A 272 -9.14 -6.41 5.39
CA SER A 272 -8.25 -7.25 4.56
C SER A 272 -8.96 -8.26 3.66
N GLY A 273 -10.23 -8.60 3.92
CA GLY A 273 -11.06 -9.44 3.08
C GLY A 273 -10.36 -10.71 2.58
N SER A 274 -9.93 -10.72 1.33
CA SER A 274 -9.20 -11.85 0.72
C SER A 274 -7.69 -11.87 1.01
N GLY A 275 -7.15 -10.87 1.72
CA GLY A 275 -5.73 -10.76 2.06
C GLY A 275 -4.82 -10.35 0.90
N THR A 276 -5.34 -9.68 -0.12
CA THR A 276 -4.50 -9.27 -1.26
C THR A 276 -3.40 -8.30 -0.85
N THR A 277 -3.74 -7.29 -0.06
CA THR A 277 -2.79 -6.26 0.38
C THR A 277 -1.62 -6.87 1.14
N VAL A 278 -1.89 -7.76 2.09
CA VAL A 278 -0.85 -8.36 2.92
C VAL A 278 -0.02 -9.40 2.17
N ALA A 279 -0.62 -10.11 1.21
CA ALA A 279 0.12 -11.00 0.32
C ALA A 279 1.13 -10.22 -0.53
N VAL A 280 0.70 -9.10 -1.12
CA VAL A 280 1.56 -8.22 -1.91
C VAL A 280 2.64 -7.57 -1.04
N ALA A 281 2.27 -7.03 0.12
CA ALA A 281 3.22 -6.43 1.05
C ALA A 281 4.31 -7.44 1.48
N HIS A 282 3.93 -8.69 1.74
CA HIS A 282 4.86 -9.76 2.09
C HIS A 282 5.82 -10.10 0.93
N LYS A 283 5.28 -10.31 -0.29
CA LYS A 283 6.09 -10.56 -1.50
C LYS A 283 7.06 -9.41 -1.84
N MET A 284 6.74 -8.20 -1.38
CA MET A 284 7.56 -7.00 -1.61
C MET A 284 8.44 -6.63 -0.40
N ASN A 285 8.61 -7.51 0.59
CA ASN A 285 9.41 -7.29 1.80
C ASN A 285 8.96 -6.07 2.64
N ARG A 286 7.65 -5.76 2.65
CA ARG A 286 7.06 -4.79 3.57
C ARG A 286 6.61 -5.49 4.84
N ARG A 287 6.65 -4.79 5.96
CA ARG A 287 5.99 -5.23 7.21
C ARG A 287 4.51 -4.91 7.09
N TRP A 288 3.66 -5.75 7.64
CA TRP A 288 2.23 -5.54 7.48
C TRP A 288 1.42 -5.95 8.71
N ILE A 289 0.27 -5.32 8.82
CA ILE A 289 -0.78 -5.63 9.80
C ILE A 289 -2.09 -5.76 9.01
N ALA A 290 -2.78 -6.88 9.21
CA ALA A 290 -4.09 -7.15 8.63
C ALA A 290 -5.14 -7.22 9.73
N ILE A 291 -6.27 -6.57 9.51
CA ILE A 291 -7.44 -6.67 10.38
C ILE A 291 -8.60 -7.17 9.54
N GLU A 292 -9.26 -8.22 10.02
CA GLU A 292 -10.46 -8.77 9.39
C GLU A 292 -11.41 -9.25 10.49
N LEU A 293 -12.65 -8.75 10.44
CA LEU A 293 -13.67 -9.05 11.44
C LEU A 293 -14.27 -10.44 11.24
N GLY A 294 -14.42 -10.85 9.99
CA GLY A 294 -15.10 -12.08 9.62
C GLY A 294 -14.19 -13.32 9.62
N GLU A 295 -14.79 -14.46 9.34
CA GLU A 295 -14.09 -15.74 9.21
C GLU A 295 -13.08 -15.77 8.07
N GLN A 296 -13.10 -14.78 7.18
CA GLN A 296 -12.16 -14.61 6.08
C GLN A 296 -10.70 -14.57 6.57
N ALA A 297 -10.47 -14.12 7.80
CA ALA A 297 -9.14 -14.19 8.41
C ALA A 297 -8.58 -15.61 8.43
N LEU A 298 -9.42 -16.61 8.75
CA LEU A 298 -9.04 -18.03 8.79
C LEU A 298 -9.20 -18.73 7.46
N THR A 299 -10.29 -18.44 6.74
CA THR A 299 -10.68 -19.20 5.54
C THR A 299 -9.97 -18.71 4.27
N HIS A 300 -9.51 -17.46 4.24
CA HIS A 300 -8.89 -16.85 3.04
C HIS A 300 -7.50 -16.29 3.30
N ILE A 301 -7.33 -15.38 4.30
CA ILE A 301 -6.05 -14.69 4.52
C ILE A 301 -4.98 -15.69 4.95
N GLN A 302 -5.26 -16.51 5.96
CA GLN A 302 -4.27 -17.47 6.47
C GLN A 302 -3.83 -18.51 5.42
N PRO A 303 -4.72 -19.17 4.65
CA PRO A 303 -4.31 -20.07 3.58
C PRO A 303 -3.51 -19.37 2.48
N ARG A 304 -3.91 -18.16 2.08
CA ARG A 304 -3.19 -17.35 1.09
C ARG A 304 -1.77 -17.06 1.54
N LEU A 305 -1.60 -16.58 2.76
CA LEU A 305 -0.27 -16.27 3.33
C LEU A 305 0.60 -17.53 3.47
N LYS A 306 0.02 -18.68 3.81
CA LYS A 306 0.75 -19.95 3.81
C LYS A 306 1.29 -20.30 2.42
N ASN A 307 0.49 -20.08 1.35
CA ASN A 307 0.95 -20.30 -0.02
C ASN A 307 2.06 -19.32 -0.41
N VAL A 308 1.95 -18.05 -0.01
CA VAL A 308 2.99 -17.03 -0.23
C VAL A 308 4.30 -17.43 0.46
N ILE A 309 4.26 -17.75 1.76
CA ILE A 309 5.44 -18.09 2.56
C ILE A 309 6.12 -19.37 2.06
N THR A 310 5.35 -20.38 1.66
CA THR A 310 5.89 -21.64 1.13
C THR A 310 6.37 -21.52 -0.32
N GLY A 311 6.23 -20.38 -0.97
CA GLY A 311 6.58 -20.20 -2.38
C GLY A 311 5.64 -20.91 -3.36
N ARG A 312 4.52 -21.45 -2.91
CA ARG A 312 3.52 -22.11 -3.77
C ARG A 312 2.71 -21.12 -4.62
N ASP A 313 2.54 -19.90 -4.12
CA ASP A 313 1.86 -18.84 -4.85
C ASP A 313 2.83 -18.19 -5.85
N GLN A 314 2.76 -18.64 -7.11
CA GLN A 314 3.55 -18.13 -8.22
C GLN A 314 2.73 -17.23 -9.17
N ASP A 315 1.48 -16.94 -8.83
CA ASP A 315 0.59 -16.06 -9.58
C ASP A 315 0.75 -14.58 -9.17
N GLY A 316 -0.05 -13.71 -9.77
CA GLY A 316 -0.06 -12.29 -9.48
C GLY A 316 1.30 -11.62 -9.73
N ILE A 317 1.84 -10.97 -8.71
CA ILE A 317 3.12 -10.24 -8.82
C ILE A 317 4.36 -11.11 -8.58
N SER A 318 4.23 -12.40 -8.22
CA SER A 318 5.34 -13.25 -7.77
C SER A 318 6.52 -13.23 -8.74
N LYS A 319 6.25 -13.32 -10.04
CA LYS A 319 7.29 -13.28 -11.08
C LYS A 319 7.94 -11.89 -11.19
N SER A 320 7.16 -10.81 -11.15
CA SER A 320 7.67 -9.45 -11.34
C SER A 320 8.54 -8.98 -10.17
N VAL A 321 8.36 -9.57 -8.97
CA VAL A 321 9.18 -9.29 -7.78
C VAL A 321 10.15 -10.43 -7.45
N ASN A 322 10.25 -11.43 -8.32
CA ASN A 322 11.10 -12.63 -8.13
C ASN A 322 10.89 -13.32 -6.78
N TRP A 323 9.63 -13.48 -6.35
CA TRP A 323 9.30 -14.08 -5.08
C TRP A 323 9.52 -15.60 -5.08
N GLN A 324 10.28 -16.10 -4.10
CA GLN A 324 10.61 -17.52 -3.95
C GLN A 324 10.04 -18.15 -2.66
N GLY A 325 9.33 -17.37 -1.86
CA GLY A 325 8.87 -17.80 -0.54
C GLY A 325 9.73 -17.25 0.59
N GLY A 326 9.36 -17.59 1.81
CA GLY A 326 10.06 -17.19 3.03
C GLY A 326 9.25 -16.29 3.95
N GLY A 327 9.83 -15.98 5.10
CA GLY A 327 9.19 -15.16 6.14
C GLY A 327 8.18 -15.94 6.99
N GLY A 328 7.30 -15.20 7.67
CA GLY A 328 6.27 -15.76 8.53
C GLY A 328 5.30 -14.68 8.99
N PHE A 329 4.23 -15.09 9.67
CA PHE A 329 3.25 -14.17 10.27
C PHE A 329 2.75 -14.70 11.60
N ARG A 330 2.21 -13.80 12.41
CA ARG A 330 1.47 -14.13 13.63
C ARG A 330 -0.01 -13.93 13.37
N TYR A 331 -0.81 -14.94 13.71
CA TYR A 331 -2.26 -14.82 13.76
C TYR A 331 -2.69 -14.52 15.18
N LEU A 332 -3.41 -13.42 15.35
CA LEU A 332 -3.92 -12.98 16.63
C LEU A 332 -5.45 -12.96 16.59
N ARG A 333 -6.08 -13.39 17.68
CA ARG A 333 -7.52 -13.22 17.87
C ARG A 333 -7.73 -12.09 18.86
N LEU A 334 -8.66 -11.20 18.55
CA LEU A 334 -9.06 -10.19 19.53
C LEU A 334 -9.71 -10.90 20.72
N ALA A 335 -9.13 -10.70 21.88
CA ALA A 335 -9.72 -11.18 23.12
C ALA A 335 -10.98 -10.38 23.45
N PRO A 336 -11.91 -10.95 24.27
CA PRO A 336 -13.02 -10.20 24.82
C PRO A 336 -12.51 -8.93 25.55
N SER A 337 -13.38 -7.95 25.76
CA SER A 337 -13.01 -6.79 26.56
C SER A 337 -12.65 -7.22 28.00
N LEU A 338 -11.51 -6.77 28.50
CA LEU A 338 -11.02 -7.12 29.84
C LEU A 338 -11.99 -6.65 30.95
N LEU A 339 -12.62 -5.50 30.73
CA LEU A 339 -13.63 -4.95 31.61
C LEU A 339 -14.98 -4.89 30.88
N LYS A 340 -16.05 -5.00 31.65
CA LYS A 340 -17.43 -4.74 31.25
C LYS A 340 -18.20 -4.00 32.33
N LYS A 341 -19.29 -3.31 31.97
CA LYS A 341 -20.18 -2.72 32.96
C LYS A 341 -21.11 -3.80 33.51
N ASP A 342 -21.33 -3.78 34.80
CA ASP A 342 -22.36 -4.58 35.48
C ASP A 342 -23.74 -3.93 35.32
N ASP A 343 -24.76 -4.54 35.87
CA ASP A 343 -26.15 -4.06 35.78
C ASP A 343 -26.38 -2.69 36.46
N TRP A 344 -25.44 -2.24 37.28
CA TRP A 344 -25.43 -0.93 37.94
C TRP A 344 -24.48 0.09 37.28
N GLY A 345 -23.87 -0.26 36.16
CA GLY A 345 -22.97 0.61 35.42
C GLY A 345 -21.53 0.65 35.96
N ASN A 346 -21.16 -0.17 36.93
CA ASN A 346 -19.79 -0.22 37.44
C ASN A 346 -18.90 -1.07 36.54
N TRP A 347 -17.65 -0.63 36.38
CA TRP A 347 -16.66 -1.43 35.65
C TRP A 347 -16.21 -2.62 36.52
N VAL A 348 -16.37 -3.81 35.96
CA VAL A 348 -15.96 -5.10 36.54
C VAL A 348 -15.15 -5.91 35.59
N ILE A 349 -14.31 -6.81 36.07
CA ILE A 349 -13.55 -7.75 35.22
C ILE A 349 -14.55 -8.64 34.49
N ASN A 350 -14.35 -8.75 33.16
CA ASN A 350 -15.18 -9.63 32.34
C ASN A 350 -14.99 -11.10 32.78
N LYS A 351 -16.07 -11.79 33.07
CA LYS A 351 -16.07 -13.19 33.53
C LYS A 351 -15.53 -14.19 32.50
N GLU A 352 -15.43 -13.79 31.23
CA GLU A 352 -14.81 -14.59 30.17
C GLU A 352 -13.28 -14.71 30.31
N TYR A 353 -12.65 -13.86 31.16
CA TYR A 353 -11.24 -13.98 31.47
C TYR A 353 -11.02 -14.98 32.60
N ASN A 354 -10.21 -16.00 32.34
CA ASN A 354 -9.66 -16.84 33.39
C ASN A 354 -8.48 -16.15 34.08
N ALA A 355 -7.96 -16.73 35.15
CA ALA A 355 -6.89 -16.14 35.95
C ALA A 355 -5.60 -15.89 35.10
N GLU A 356 -5.25 -16.81 34.20
CA GLU A 356 -4.06 -16.72 33.35
C GLU A 356 -4.21 -15.63 32.30
N MET A 357 -5.34 -15.57 31.59
CA MET A 357 -5.64 -14.53 30.62
C MET A 357 -5.64 -13.14 31.27
N LEU A 358 -6.20 -13.03 32.49
CA LEU A 358 -6.17 -11.78 33.26
C LEU A 358 -4.74 -11.39 33.62
N ALA A 359 -3.95 -12.33 34.12
CA ALA A 359 -2.56 -12.08 34.49
C ALA A 359 -1.73 -11.62 33.27
N GLU A 360 -1.87 -12.31 32.12
CA GLU A 360 -1.19 -11.92 30.88
C GLU A 360 -1.60 -10.52 30.42
N ALA A 361 -2.90 -10.21 30.41
CA ALA A 361 -3.39 -8.91 30.01
C ALA A 361 -2.89 -7.79 30.93
N VAL A 362 -2.95 -7.97 32.24
CA VAL A 362 -2.47 -6.98 33.22
C VAL A 362 -0.95 -6.81 33.17
N CYS A 363 -0.18 -7.88 32.98
CA CYS A 363 1.26 -7.79 32.75
C CYS A 363 1.57 -6.88 31.55
N LYS A 364 0.95 -7.12 30.40
CA LYS A 364 1.11 -6.29 29.20
C LYS A 364 0.73 -4.82 29.44
N HIS A 365 -0.39 -4.56 30.10
CA HIS A 365 -0.82 -3.20 30.44
C HIS A 365 0.14 -2.48 31.38
N MET A 366 0.78 -3.22 32.26
CA MET A 366 1.72 -2.66 33.23
C MET A 366 3.16 -2.56 32.72
N GLY A 367 3.44 -3.07 31.52
CA GLY A 367 4.78 -3.06 30.92
C GLY A 367 5.67 -4.21 31.39
N PHE A 368 5.07 -5.30 31.90
CA PHE A 368 5.77 -6.51 32.32
C PHE A 368 5.69 -7.59 31.24
N THR A 369 6.73 -8.40 31.14
CA THR A 369 6.74 -9.62 30.33
C THR A 369 6.02 -10.72 31.11
N TYR A 370 4.92 -11.27 30.54
CA TYR A 370 4.22 -12.40 31.17
C TYR A 370 5.05 -13.67 31.03
N ALA A 371 5.50 -14.21 32.13
CA ALA A 371 6.31 -15.41 32.27
C ALA A 371 6.09 -16.02 33.67
N PRO A 372 4.97 -16.75 33.90
CA PRO A 372 4.63 -17.27 35.22
C PRO A 372 5.64 -18.30 35.70
N SER A 373 6.10 -18.15 36.93
CA SER A 373 7.01 -19.09 37.60
C SER A 373 6.28 -20.39 37.94
N GLN A 374 6.95 -21.50 37.79
CA GLN A 374 6.45 -22.82 38.19
C GLN A 374 6.60 -23.08 39.70
N THR A 375 7.43 -22.28 40.38
CA THR A 375 7.79 -22.47 41.81
C THR A 375 7.32 -21.35 42.72
N GLN A 376 7.10 -20.16 42.18
CA GLN A 376 6.72 -18.98 42.92
C GLN A 376 5.33 -18.50 42.48
N PHE A 377 4.28 -18.79 43.23
CA PHE A 377 2.88 -18.48 42.87
C PHE A 377 2.61 -16.99 42.63
N TRP A 378 3.40 -16.12 43.26
CA TRP A 378 3.29 -14.66 43.17
C TRP A 378 4.04 -14.09 41.96
N ASN A 379 4.83 -14.85 41.24
CA ASN A 379 5.59 -14.39 40.07
C ASN A 379 4.87 -14.76 38.78
N HIS A 380 4.08 -13.82 38.25
CA HIS A 380 3.40 -13.95 36.95
C HIS A 380 4.18 -13.34 35.80
N GLY A 381 5.23 -12.57 36.08
CA GLY A 381 6.06 -11.94 35.05
C GLY A 381 7.07 -10.95 35.68
N TYR A 382 7.86 -10.35 34.81
CA TYR A 382 8.95 -9.45 35.21
C TYR A 382 9.06 -8.26 34.25
N SER A 383 9.58 -7.14 34.77
CA SER A 383 10.01 -5.98 33.97
C SER A 383 11.53 -5.87 33.93
N THR A 384 12.20 -6.25 35.00
CA THR A 384 13.65 -6.34 35.13
C THR A 384 14.05 -7.63 35.85
N GLU A 385 15.33 -7.86 36.13
CA GLU A 385 15.83 -9.02 36.86
C GLU A 385 15.36 -9.04 38.32
N THR A 386 14.95 -7.90 38.88
CA THR A 386 14.55 -7.74 40.27
C THR A 386 13.13 -7.25 40.49
N ASP A 387 12.39 -6.90 39.40
CA ASP A 387 11.05 -6.33 39.47
C ASP A 387 10.01 -7.26 38.82
N TYR A 388 9.06 -7.70 39.64
CA TYR A 388 8.09 -8.74 39.32
C TYR A 388 6.66 -8.25 39.46
N ILE A 389 5.70 -9.00 38.94
CA ILE A 389 4.27 -8.72 39.01
C ILE A 389 3.46 -9.94 39.45
N TYR A 390 2.53 -9.72 40.36
CA TYR A 390 1.51 -10.69 40.80
C TYR A 390 0.11 -10.15 40.49
N VAL A 391 -0.71 -10.93 39.83
CA VAL A 391 -2.08 -10.56 39.46
C VAL A 391 -3.06 -11.56 40.03
N THR A 392 -4.06 -11.08 40.77
CA THR A 392 -5.10 -11.95 41.34
C THR A 392 -6.46 -11.28 41.35
N THR A 393 -7.53 -12.04 41.20
CA THR A 393 -8.92 -11.59 41.36
C THR A 393 -9.34 -11.59 42.85
N GLY A 394 -8.49 -12.08 43.73
CA GLY A 394 -8.75 -12.16 45.17
C GLY A 394 -8.57 -10.83 45.87
N SER A 395 -9.03 -10.79 47.12
CA SER A 395 -8.72 -9.75 48.07
C SER A 395 -7.61 -10.28 48.98
N LEU A 396 -6.61 -9.45 49.27
CA LEU A 396 -5.45 -9.82 50.08
C LEU A 396 -5.52 -9.16 51.47
N ALA A 397 -5.47 -9.99 52.51
CA ALA A 397 -5.36 -9.53 53.90
C ALA A 397 -3.90 -9.20 54.22
N TYR A 398 -3.68 -8.46 55.29
CA TYR A 398 -2.34 -8.04 55.73
C TYR A 398 -1.38 -9.22 55.93
N GLU A 399 -1.83 -10.31 56.60
CA GLU A 399 -1.01 -11.49 56.85
C GLU A 399 -0.54 -12.18 55.55
N GLN A 400 -1.40 -12.12 54.48
CA GLN A 400 -1.03 -12.66 53.17
C GLN A 400 0.03 -11.76 52.47
N LEU A 401 -0.15 -10.45 52.59
CA LEU A 401 0.80 -9.48 52.02
C LEU A 401 2.16 -9.59 52.74
N LYS A 402 2.16 -9.75 54.06
CA LYS A 402 3.38 -9.95 54.86
C LYS A 402 4.14 -11.21 54.42
N ARG A 403 3.45 -12.33 54.24
CA ARG A 403 4.04 -13.57 53.74
C ARG A 403 4.66 -13.38 52.33
N ILE A 404 3.92 -12.74 51.47
CA ILE A 404 4.43 -12.46 50.11
C ILE A 404 5.67 -11.57 50.18
N SER A 405 5.66 -10.53 51.01
CA SER A 405 6.81 -9.63 51.22
C SER A 405 8.04 -10.39 51.72
N GLU A 406 7.87 -11.32 52.66
CA GLU A 406 8.95 -12.15 53.19
C GLU A 406 9.52 -13.09 52.14
N GLU A 407 8.67 -13.70 51.28
CA GLU A 407 9.10 -14.56 50.14
C GLU A 407 9.79 -13.79 49.02
N VAL A 408 9.33 -12.56 48.73
CA VAL A 408 9.96 -11.66 47.77
C VAL A 408 11.35 -11.25 48.22
N GLY A 409 11.50 -10.95 49.55
CA GLY A 409 12.76 -10.55 50.14
C GLY A 409 13.14 -9.09 49.84
N SER A 410 14.28 -8.65 50.39
CA SER A 410 14.72 -7.25 50.30
C SER A 410 15.34 -6.85 48.98
N GLU A 411 15.84 -7.81 48.19
CA GLU A 411 16.56 -7.58 46.93
C GLU A 411 15.65 -7.46 45.74
N ARG A 412 14.34 -7.71 45.89
CA ARG A 412 13.35 -7.74 44.80
C ARG A 412 12.16 -6.84 45.11
N THR A 413 11.50 -6.34 44.06
CA THR A 413 10.25 -5.60 44.16
C THR A 413 9.12 -6.37 43.47
N LEU A 414 7.92 -6.24 44.03
CA LEU A 414 6.72 -6.88 43.47
C LEU A 414 5.57 -5.91 43.37
N LEU A 415 5.07 -5.76 42.11
CA LEU A 415 3.80 -5.08 41.84
C LEU A 415 2.65 -6.07 42.02
N ILE A 416 1.76 -5.84 42.98
CA ILE A 416 0.57 -6.66 43.19
C ILE A 416 -0.66 -5.95 42.63
N CYS A 417 -1.32 -6.56 41.63
CA CYS A 417 -2.59 -6.13 41.08
C CYS A 417 -3.71 -7.07 41.57
N CYS A 418 -4.60 -6.60 42.43
CA CYS A 418 -5.64 -7.42 43.05
C CYS A 418 -7.00 -6.69 43.14
N LYS A 419 -8.07 -7.41 43.45
CA LYS A 419 -9.43 -6.85 43.60
C LYS A 419 -9.50 -5.86 44.76
N ALA A 420 -8.98 -6.23 45.91
CA ALA A 420 -8.93 -5.40 47.09
C ALA A 420 -7.76 -5.84 47.99
N PHE A 421 -7.34 -4.97 48.88
CA PHE A 421 -6.31 -5.27 49.88
C PHE A 421 -6.56 -4.47 51.17
N MET A 422 -6.15 -5.03 52.28
CA MET A 422 -6.09 -4.39 53.60
C MET A 422 -4.62 -4.24 53.99
N ALA A 423 -4.09 -3.03 53.91
CA ALA A 423 -2.70 -2.70 54.18
C ALA A 423 -2.54 -1.42 55.01
N GLU A 424 -3.56 -1.02 55.79
CA GLU A 424 -3.47 0.17 56.64
C GLU A 424 -2.39 -0.02 57.69
N GLY A 425 -1.39 0.88 57.69
CA GLY A 425 -0.29 0.88 58.64
C GLY A 425 0.83 -0.14 58.38
N ALA A 426 0.84 -0.79 57.22
CA ALA A 426 1.86 -1.78 56.87
C ALA A 426 3.07 -1.14 56.20
N ASP A 427 4.25 -1.36 56.78
CA ASP A 427 5.53 -1.06 56.15
C ASP A 427 6.01 -2.29 55.37
N LEU A 428 5.66 -2.37 54.07
CA LEU A 428 6.06 -3.43 53.16
C LEU A 428 6.78 -2.80 51.95
N PRO A 429 8.02 -2.35 52.13
CA PRO A 429 8.72 -1.49 51.17
C PRO A 429 9.00 -2.16 49.82
N ASN A 430 9.03 -3.50 49.79
CA ASN A 430 9.24 -4.29 48.57
C ASN A 430 7.93 -4.61 47.79
N LEU A 431 6.77 -4.16 48.30
CA LEU A 431 5.47 -4.37 47.64
C LEU A 431 4.85 -3.07 47.20
N THR A 432 4.35 -3.05 45.96
CA THR A 432 3.48 -1.98 45.41
C THR A 432 2.09 -2.54 45.18
N LEU A 433 1.05 -1.97 45.77
CA LEU A 433 -0.31 -2.49 45.69
C LEU A 433 -1.20 -1.65 44.80
N LYS A 434 -1.87 -2.27 43.87
CA LYS A 434 -2.84 -1.61 42.96
C LYS A 434 -4.14 -2.40 42.83
N LYS A 435 -5.28 -1.67 42.83
CA LYS A 435 -6.61 -2.30 42.65
C LYS A 435 -6.93 -2.48 41.15
N ILE A 436 -7.34 -3.67 40.76
CA ILE A 436 -7.80 -3.97 39.40
C ILE A 436 -9.15 -3.32 39.23
N PRO A 437 -10.08 -2.96 38.92
CA PRO A 437 -10.35 -2.26 37.65
C PRO A 437 -9.66 -0.89 37.54
N LYS A 438 -9.40 -0.21 38.64
CA LYS A 438 -8.81 1.15 38.63
C LYS A 438 -7.47 1.24 37.92
N VAL A 439 -6.60 0.25 38.02
CA VAL A 439 -5.29 0.25 37.34
C VAL A 439 -5.43 0.12 35.82
N ILE A 440 -6.45 -0.60 35.38
CA ILE A 440 -6.75 -0.78 33.97
C ILE A 440 -7.40 0.49 33.41
N LEU A 441 -8.41 1.02 34.12
CA LEU A 441 -9.12 2.25 33.74
C LEU A 441 -8.19 3.45 33.63
N ASN A 442 -7.19 3.56 34.50
CA ASN A 442 -6.23 4.66 34.43
C ASN A 442 -5.25 4.59 33.23
N LYS A 443 -5.13 3.43 32.61
CA LYS A 443 -4.23 3.22 31.45
C LYS A 443 -4.94 3.14 30.10
N CYS A 444 -6.24 2.94 30.11
CA CYS A 444 -7.08 2.84 28.91
C CYS A 444 -8.01 4.05 28.86
N GLU A 445 -8.19 4.60 27.69
CA GLU A 445 -9.18 5.67 27.42
C GLU A 445 -10.60 5.07 27.38
N TRP A 446 -11.11 4.67 28.55
CA TRP A 446 -12.49 4.20 28.70
C TRP A 446 -13.44 5.40 28.79
N ASP A 447 -14.57 5.35 28.08
CA ASP A 447 -15.61 6.39 28.06
C ASP A 447 -15.15 7.78 27.53
N HIS A 448 -13.98 7.89 26.91
CA HIS A 448 -13.51 9.09 26.24
C HIS A 448 -13.84 9.11 24.74
N ASP A 449 -14.51 8.08 24.25
CA ASP A 449 -15.00 8.06 22.90
C ASP A 449 -16.25 8.93 22.83
N ASP A 450 -16.10 10.10 22.25
CA ASP A 450 -17.24 10.95 21.91
C ASP A 450 -18.00 10.33 20.71
N TYR A 451 -18.94 9.46 21.02
CA TYR A 451 -19.86 8.86 20.06
C TYR A 451 -21.06 9.78 19.79
N SER A 452 -21.03 11.03 20.17
CA SER A 452 -22.14 11.98 20.07
C SER A 452 -22.42 12.44 18.63
N PHE A 453 -21.58 12.05 17.69
CA PHE A 453 -21.83 12.33 16.27
C PHE A 453 -22.94 11.40 15.76
N THR A 454 -24.18 11.81 15.93
CA THR A 454 -25.32 11.23 15.23
C THR A 454 -25.38 11.80 13.81
N LEU A 455 -24.79 11.10 12.85
CA LEU A 455 -25.18 11.31 11.46
C LEU A 455 -26.64 10.90 11.33
N ASN A 456 -27.49 11.83 10.86
CA ASN A 456 -28.81 11.47 10.37
C ASN A 456 -28.60 10.62 9.12
N VAL A 457 -28.53 9.31 9.31
CA VAL A 457 -28.53 8.34 8.21
C VAL A 457 -29.91 8.45 7.56
N LEU A 458 -29.93 8.74 6.26
CA LEU A 458 -31.16 8.57 5.47
C LEU A 458 -31.63 7.13 5.65
N PRO A 459 -32.97 6.90 5.72
CA PRO A 459 -33.49 5.55 5.85
C PRO A 459 -32.90 4.67 4.75
N GLU A 460 -32.42 3.47 5.12
CA GLU A 460 -32.07 2.47 4.14
C GLU A 460 -33.30 2.19 3.28
N GLU A 461 -33.20 2.44 1.97
CA GLU A 461 -34.13 1.86 1.02
C GLU A 461 -34.04 0.35 1.21
N GLN A 462 -35.16 -0.27 1.58
CA GLN A 462 -35.24 -1.72 1.61
C GLN A 462 -34.96 -2.20 0.19
N ASP A 463 -33.89 -2.96 0.02
CA ASP A 463 -33.63 -3.70 -1.21
C ASP A 463 -34.87 -4.54 -1.50
N GLU A 464 -35.65 -4.17 -2.53
CA GLU A 464 -36.64 -5.05 -3.07
C GLU A 464 -35.91 -6.31 -3.54
N GLU A 465 -36.07 -7.40 -2.80
CA GLU A 465 -35.69 -8.73 -3.25
C GLU A 465 -36.38 -9.00 -4.59
N TRP A 466 -35.61 -8.84 -5.68
CA TRP A 466 -36.03 -9.38 -6.97
C TRP A 466 -36.07 -10.90 -6.82
N ALA A 467 -37.26 -11.43 -6.65
CA ALA A 467 -37.51 -12.85 -6.71
C ALA A 467 -36.98 -13.35 -8.06
N ASP A 468 -36.03 -14.29 -7.97
CA ASP A 468 -35.63 -15.11 -9.11
C ASP A 468 -36.83 -15.90 -9.56
N ASP A 469 -37.50 -15.47 -10.62
CA ASP A 469 -38.51 -16.24 -11.32
C ASP A 469 -37.79 -17.25 -12.22
N ASP A 470 -37.35 -18.34 -11.60
CA ASP A 470 -36.93 -19.56 -12.27
C ASP A 470 -38.15 -20.37 -12.64
N SER A 471 -38.85 -20.01 -13.70
CA SER A 471 -39.79 -20.95 -14.35
C SER A 471 -39.82 -20.74 -15.86
N GLU A 472 -39.21 -21.75 -16.52
CA GLU A 472 -39.60 -22.36 -17.79
C GLU A 472 -39.64 -21.48 -19.08
N GLU A 473 -38.74 -21.73 -19.99
CA GLU A 473 -38.74 -22.62 -21.20
C GLU A 473 -37.40 -22.56 -21.96
#